data_59c2b52eedfe2350d92a7a47cd9804af
#
_entry.id   59c2b52eedfe2350d92a7a47cd9804af
#
_cell.length_a   1.000
_cell.length_b   1.000
_cell.length_c   1.000
_cell.angle_alpha   90.00
_cell.angle_beta   90.00
_cell.angle_gamma   90.00
#
_symmetry.space_group_name_H-M   'P 1'
#
loop_
_entity.id
_entity.type
_entity.pdbx_description
1 polymer ?
#
loop_
_entity_poly.entity_id
_entity_poly.type
_entity_poly.pdbx_seq_one_letter_code
_entity_poly.pdbx_strand_id
1 'polypeptide(L)'
;MEWELKIKDLFEKLVAEVPDGFRPAVKPLLFETAEKKCLGRNGSYVNEADLITALIDVTPGPFKSESIRICTSLGIDIKRYIELSEIQQTYKMSWEKIGKAFHPGNMHFSMYVTDKCNQKCLHCAANTKHYRPELPIEKWIEIIENLEGSLRRQGRRGVYIWFGGEPTCRDDIRELIKYCGDKGYNQSLITNGVLFDDEFAKYCADNGMSHVFVSIDSADPEKSDRMRGIKNSLDYAKKAIQSAVKYGLFTCCSTTVMKLNIDELQQIKDLVESLKAQPYFRAIVKQKNAALNWDEVGLNSEGYKKLYDFKYANAIEKIRNGKAGALPAYEVFEMVPFLEQTCNDAELTAIEWGVGCQACRCFSGIDVNGDIFPCGYPSKLILGNALRDSFEDIMNSQLFKDIRDKKRIGKCATCHHIDLCGGGCRVHAESETGDFFESFSYCWHENDHAHKEL
;
A
#
# COMPACT_ATOMS: atom_id res chain seq x y z
N MET A 1 35.45 -1.45 2.76
CA MET A 1 34.26 -1.65 3.63
C MET A 1 34.73 -2.27 4.95
N GLU A 2 34.13 -1.85 6.09
CA GLU A 2 34.43 -2.52 7.36
C GLU A 2 33.53 -3.76 7.51
N TRP A 3 34.07 -4.77 8.20
CA TRP A 3 33.36 -6.01 8.53
C TRP A 3 33.37 -6.20 10.03
N GLU A 4 32.25 -6.50 10.64
CA GLU A 4 32.25 -6.91 12.04
C GLU A 4 33.12 -8.16 12.26
N LEU A 5 33.86 -8.23 13.37
CA LEU A 5 34.74 -9.37 13.67
C LEU A 5 34.01 -10.72 13.61
N LYS A 6 32.79 -10.76 14.13
CA LYS A 6 31.94 -11.96 14.10
C LYS A 6 31.56 -12.37 12.67
N ILE A 7 31.37 -11.39 11.79
CA ILE A 7 30.96 -11.66 10.40
C ILE A 7 32.15 -12.07 9.56
N LYS A 8 33.35 -11.54 9.84
CA LYS A 8 34.59 -12.06 9.25
C LYS A 8 34.84 -13.52 9.61
N ASP A 9 34.67 -13.86 10.90
CA ASP A 9 34.82 -15.24 11.36
C ASP A 9 33.79 -16.16 10.73
N LEU A 10 32.55 -15.70 10.61
CA LEU A 10 31.48 -16.43 9.92
C LEU A 10 31.79 -16.62 8.43
N PHE A 11 32.29 -15.58 7.75
CA PHE A 11 32.70 -15.66 6.34
C PHE A 11 33.78 -16.73 6.13
N GLU A 12 34.84 -16.75 6.96
CA GLU A 12 35.88 -17.76 6.84
C GLU A 12 35.34 -19.19 7.13
N LYS A 13 34.44 -19.34 8.08
CA LYS A 13 33.76 -20.64 8.37
C LYS A 13 32.91 -21.09 7.19
N LEU A 14 32.12 -20.22 6.59
CA LEU A 14 31.31 -20.53 5.39
C LEU A 14 32.21 -20.95 4.21
N VAL A 15 33.28 -20.20 3.98
CA VAL A 15 34.23 -20.54 2.92
C VAL A 15 34.96 -21.86 3.18
N ALA A 16 35.28 -22.18 4.42
CA ALA A 16 35.94 -23.44 4.80
C ALA A 16 35.08 -24.68 4.47
N GLU A 17 33.75 -24.55 4.54
CA GLU A 17 32.80 -25.62 4.19
C GLU A 17 32.62 -25.80 2.66
N VAL A 18 33.05 -24.83 1.84
CA VAL A 18 33.02 -24.97 0.36
C VAL A 18 34.06 -25.99 -0.07
N PRO A 19 33.73 -26.95 -0.95
CA PRO A 19 34.69 -27.90 -1.45
C PRO A 19 35.93 -27.24 -2.07
N ASP A 20 37.13 -27.80 -1.81
CA ASP A 20 38.44 -27.20 -2.14
C ASP A 20 38.55 -26.67 -3.58
N GLY A 21 38.01 -27.42 -4.54
CA GLY A 21 38.04 -27.04 -5.97
C GLY A 21 37.23 -25.79 -6.31
N PHE A 22 36.26 -25.39 -5.48
CA PHE A 22 35.41 -24.23 -5.72
C PHE A 22 35.79 -23.00 -4.87
N ARG A 23 36.56 -23.18 -3.78
CA ARG A 23 36.94 -22.08 -2.88
C ARG A 23 37.63 -20.91 -3.58
N PRO A 24 38.56 -21.10 -4.51
CA PRO A 24 39.22 -19.99 -5.19
C PRO A 24 38.26 -19.08 -5.96
N ALA A 25 37.18 -19.65 -6.50
CA ALA A 25 36.14 -18.89 -7.22
C ALA A 25 35.10 -18.30 -6.29
N VAL A 26 34.67 -19.06 -5.30
CA VAL A 26 33.55 -18.67 -4.40
C VAL A 26 33.99 -17.59 -3.39
N LYS A 27 35.21 -17.69 -2.83
CA LYS A 27 35.64 -16.76 -1.76
C LYS A 27 35.63 -15.29 -2.22
N PRO A 28 36.25 -14.89 -3.35
CA PRO A 28 36.22 -13.50 -3.80
C PRO A 28 34.80 -13.07 -4.21
N LEU A 29 34.06 -13.95 -4.88
CA LEU A 29 32.70 -13.63 -5.33
C LEU A 29 31.74 -13.39 -4.17
N LEU A 30 31.80 -14.22 -3.11
CA LEU A 30 31.01 -14.06 -1.90
C LEU A 30 31.38 -12.77 -1.16
N PHE A 31 32.69 -12.49 -1.05
CA PHE A 31 33.19 -11.27 -0.41
C PHE A 31 32.66 -9.99 -1.10
N GLU A 32 32.89 -9.90 -2.42
CA GLU A 32 32.44 -8.76 -3.23
C GLU A 32 30.92 -8.60 -3.22
N THR A 33 30.17 -9.71 -3.25
CA THR A 33 28.71 -9.66 -3.24
C THR A 33 28.18 -9.19 -1.89
N ALA A 34 28.77 -9.64 -0.77
CA ALA A 34 28.40 -9.17 0.56
C ALA A 34 28.69 -7.67 0.75
N GLU A 35 29.84 -7.19 0.23
CA GLU A 35 30.15 -5.75 0.26
C GLU A 35 29.19 -4.93 -0.62
N LYS A 36 28.83 -5.44 -1.82
CA LYS A 36 27.83 -4.80 -2.68
C LYS A 36 26.48 -4.69 -2.00
N LYS A 37 26.06 -5.74 -1.26
CA LYS A 37 24.79 -5.71 -0.48
C LYS A 37 24.84 -4.66 0.63
N CYS A 38 25.96 -4.61 1.37
CA CYS A 38 26.18 -3.59 2.37
C CYS A 38 26.16 -2.17 1.79
N LEU A 39 26.83 -1.94 0.67
CA LEU A 39 26.82 -0.65 -0.05
C LEU A 39 25.40 -0.32 -0.52
N GLY A 40 24.66 -1.29 -1.05
CA GLY A 40 23.31 -1.11 -1.53
C GLY A 40 22.33 -0.69 -0.44
N ARG A 41 22.59 -1.02 0.84
CA ARG A 41 21.80 -0.53 1.99
C ARG A 41 22.40 0.69 2.70
N ASN A 42 23.39 1.39 2.10
CA ASN A 42 24.22 2.46 2.71
C ASN A 42 24.85 2.07 4.07
N GLY A 43 25.09 0.78 4.25
CA GLY A 43 25.68 0.28 5.49
C GLY A 43 27.15 0.68 5.61
N SER A 44 27.59 1.01 6.82
CA SER A 44 29.00 1.31 7.11
C SER A 44 29.85 0.04 7.31
N TYR A 45 29.18 -1.10 7.59
CA TYR A 45 29.81 -2.39 7.81
C TYR A 45 28.95 -3.54 7.31
N VAL A 46 29.59 -4.63 6.85
CA VAL A 46 28.92 -5.86 6.41
C VAL A 46 28.37 -6.61 7.63
N ASN A 47 27.09 -6.94 7.59
CA ASN A 47 26.40 -7.72 8.64
C ASN A 47 26.06 -9.16 8.18
N GLU A 48 25.46 -9.95 9.08
CA GLU A 48 25.08 -11.34 8.80
C GLU A 48 24.11 -11.46 7.63
N ALA A 49 23.12 -10.57 7.54
CA ALA A 49 22.15 -10.59 6.45
C ALA A 49 22.80 -10.34 5.09
N ASP A 50 23.74 -9.38 5.00
CA ASP A 50 24.51 -9.13 3.78
C ASP A 50 25.28 -10.38 3.34
N LEU A 51 25.93 -11.04 4.29
CA LEU A 51 26.76 -12.23 4.02
C LEU A 51 25.93 -13.44 3.60
N ILE A 52 24.85 -13.75 4.34
CA ILE A 52 24.02 -14.94 4.05
C ILE A 52 23.20 -14.77 2.78
N THR A 53 22.64 -13.57 2.54
CA THR A 53 21.96 -13.33 1.27
C THR A 53 22.92 -13.31 0.08
N ALA A 54 24.16 -12.84 0.26
CA ALA A 54 25.21 -12.98 -0.75
C ALA A 54 25.53 -14.44 -1.05
N LEU A 55 25.65 -15.30 -0.02
CA LEU A 55 25.86 -16.74 -0.20
C LEU A 55 24.74 -17.39 -1.03
N ILE A 56 23.48 -17.03 -0.75
CA ILE A 56 22.32 -17.54 -1.51
C ILE A 56 22.38 -17.11 -2.97
N ASP A 57 22.76 -15.85 -3.23
CA ASP A 57 22.83 -15.30 -4.59
C ASP A 57 23.94 -15.90 -5.43
N VAL A 58 25.14 -16.11 -4.84
CA VAL A 58 26.28 -16.67 -5.55
C VAL A 58 26.23 -18.19 -5.71
N THR A 59 25.32 -18.85 -4.98
CA THR A 59 25.18 -20.31 -5.06
C THR A 59 24.32 -20.73 -6.26
N PRO A 60 24.89 -21.47 -7.25
CA PRO A 60 24.11 -21.98 -8.38
C PRO A 60 22.99 -22.92 -7.93
N GLY A 61 21.87 -22.92 -8.67
CA GLY A 61 20.64 -23.69 -8.34
C GLY A 61 20.89 -25.13 -7.89
N PRO A 62 21.72 -25.94 -8.57
CA PRO A 62 22.03 -27.32 -8.18
C PRO A 62 22.71 -27.46 -6.81
N PHE A 63 23.36 -26.42 -6.31
CA PHE A 63 24.09 -26.43 -5.04
C PHE A 63 23.37 -25.74 -3.88
N LYS A 64 22.14 -25.26 -4.08
CA LYS A 64 21.37 -24.58 -3.02
C LYS A 64 21.14 -25.46 -1.79
N SER A 65 20.94 -26.77 -1.97
CA SER A 65 20.79 -27.73 -0.86
C SER A 65 22.05 -27.80 -0.01
N GLU A 66 23.22 -27.65 -0.60
CA GLU A 66 24.49 -27.66 0.11
C GLU A 66 24.69 -26.39 0.94
N SER A 67 24.36 -25.23 0.41
CA SER A 67 24.36 -23.98 1.17
C SER A 67 23.39 -24.04 2.38
N ILE A 68 22.22 -24.66 2.22
CA ILE A 68 21.30 -24.91 3.32
C ILE A 68 21.96 -25.79 4.38
N ARG A 69 22.61 -26.87 3.98
CA ARG A 69 23.31 -27.78 4.89
C ARG A 69 24.41 -27.07 5.67
N ILE A 70 25.24 -26.30 4.97
CA ILE A 70 26.36 -25.54 5.56
C ILE A 70 25.83 -24.52 6.60
N CYS A 71 24.84 -23.72 6.25
CA CYS A 71 24.26 -22.74 7.17
C CYS A 71 23.64 -23.42 8.40
N THR A 72 22.91 -24.53 8.20
CA THR A 72 22.32 -25.29 9.29
C THR A 72 23.37 -25.87 10.24
N SER A 73 24.50 -26.36 9.72
CA SER A 73 25.61 -26.86 10.56
C SER A 73 26.29 -25.77 11.40
N LEU A 74 26.20 -24.54 10.96
CA LEU A 74 26.71 -23.35 11.66
C LEU A 74 25.67 -22.67 12.57
N GLY A 75 24.48 -23.28 12.71
CA GLY A 75 23.40 -22.76 13.56
C GLY A 75 22.64 -21.58 12.95
N ILE A 76 22.77 -21.35 11.65
CA ILE A 76 22.11 -20.25 10.95
C ILE A 76 20.76 -20.74 10.40
N ASP A 77 19.69 -20.07 10.74
CA ASP A 77 18.37 -20.29 10.15
C ASP A 77 18.30 -19.70 8.73
N ILE A 78 18.85 -20.46 7.77
CA ILE A 78 18.91 -20.03 6.38
C ILE A 78 17.53 -19.89 5.74
N LYS A 79 16.47 -20.54 6.26
CA LYS A 79 15.11 -20.41 5.73
C LYS A 79 14.64 -18.97 5.77
N ARG A 80 14.95 -18.27 6.86
CA ARG A 80 14.70 -16.84 7.00
C ARG A 80 15.34 -16.04 5.86
N TYR A 81 16.57 -16.34 5.49
CA TYR A 81 17.33 -15.62 4.44
C TYR A 81 16.92 -16.04 3.02
N ILE A 82 16.49 -17.29 2.81
CA ILE A 82 15.93 -17.75 1.52
C ILE A 82 14.60 -17.05 1.28
N GLU A 83 13.71 -17.01 2.26
CA GLU A 83 12.46 -16.26 2.18
C GLU A 83 12.71 -14.78 1.88
N LEU A 84 13.72 -14.20 2.52
CA LEU A 84 14.17 -12.83 2.28
C LEU A 84 14.66 -12.61 0.84
N SER A 85 15.53 -13.51 0.33
CA SER A 85 16.07 -13.44 -1.03
C SER A 85 14.98 -13.62 -2.10
N GLU A 86 14.03 -14.54 -1.90
CA GLU A 86 12.89 -14.75 -2.78
C GLU A 86 11.95 -13.55 -2.80
N ILE A 87 11.72 -12.94 -1.64
CA ILE A 87 10.99 -11.69 -1.51
C ILE A 87 11.69 -10.58 -2.30
N GLN A 88 13.00 -10.40 -2.12
CA GLN A 88 13.80 -9.39 -2.83
C GLN A 88 13.74 -9.58 -4.36
N GLN A 89 13.96 -10.79 -4.86
CA GLN A 89 13.88 -11.08 -6.29
C GLN A 89 12.50 -10.82 -6.86
N THR A 90 11.48 -11.11 -6.09
CA THR A 90 10.09 -10.89 -6.47
C THR A 90 9.75 -9.40 -6.51
N TYR A 91 10.20 -8.63 -5.54
CA TYR A 91 10.05 -7.17 -5.55
C TYR A 91 10.72 -6.56 -6.77
N LYS A 92 11.95 -6.97 -7.10
CA LYS A 92 12.66 -6.51 -8.29
C LYS A 92 11.89 -6.82 -9.58
N MET A 93 11.38 -8.04 -9.73
CA MET A 93 10.58 -8.45 -10.89
C MET A 93 9.21 -7.79 -10.95
N SER A 94 8.56 -7.59 -9.79
CA SER A 94 7.27 -6.91 -9.70
C SER A 94 7.41 -5.42 -9.97
N TRP A 95 8.50 -4.80 -9.53
CA TRP A 95 8.78 -3.39 -9.79
C TRP A 95 9.03 -3.10 -11.28
N GLU A 96 9.72 -3.97 -11.99
CA GLU A 96 9.88 -3.82 -13.44
C GLU A 96 8.54 -3.92 -14.19
N LYS A 97 7.59 -4.71 -13.68
CA LYS A 97 6.24 -4.88 -14.25
C LYS A 97 5.25 -3.83 -13.73
N ILE A 98 5.28 -3.53 -12.43
CA ILE A 98 4.41 -2.58 -11.75
C ILE A 98 4.88 -1.14 -12.00
N GLY A 99 6.18 -0.91 -12.18
CA GLY A 99 6.77 0.39 -12.47
C GLY A 99 6.20 1.07 -13.72
N LYS A 100 5.58 0.31 -14.63
CA LYS A 100 4.82 0.90 -15.76
C LYS A 100 3.42 1.39 -15.35
N ALA A 101 2.81 0.80 -14.32
CA ALA A 101 1.48 1.19 -13.82
C ALA A 101 1.59 2.15 -12.61
N PHE A 102 2.61 1.98 -11.78
CA PHE A 102 2.96 2.81 -10.63
C PHE A 102 4.31 3.50 -10.85
N HIS A 103 4.39 4.29 -11.90
CA HIS A 103 5.57 5.13 -12.06
C HIS A 103 5.69 6.04 -10.83
N PRO A 104 6.90 6.18 -10.19
CA PRO A 104 7.10 7.09 -9.07
C PRO A 104 6.75 8.55 -9.42
N GLY A 105 6.48 8.82 -10.70
CA GLY A 105 5.96 10.06 -11.21
C GLY A 105 4.44 10.23 -11.17
N ASN A 106 3.63 9.20 -10.81
CA ASN A 106 2.19 9.36 -10.79
C ASN A 106 1.70 9.87 -9.43
N MET A 107 0.67 10.72 -9.45
CA MET A 107 -0.01 11.21 -8.26
C MET A 107 -1.46 10.73 -8.29
N HIS A 108 -1.89 10.03 -7.27
CA HIS A 108 -3.23 9.49 -7.13
C HIS A 108 -4.10 10.47 -6.34
N PHE A 109 -5.26 10.80 -6.88
CA PHE A 109 -6.21 11.70 -6.25
C PHE A 109 -7.51 10.95 -5.94
N SER A 110 -7.85 10.82 -4.66
CA SER A 110 -9.19 10.40 -4.26
C SER A 110 -10.14 11.57 -4.48
N MET A 111 -10.95 11.49 -5.53
CA MET A 111 -11.88 12.54 -5.97
C MET A 111 -13.23 12.33 -5.29
N TYR A 112 -13.49 13.04 -4.19
CA TYR A 112 -14.77 12.96 -3.46
C TYR A 112 -15.84 13.75 -4.20
N VAL A 113 -16.30 13.21 -5.33
CA VAL A 113 -17.19 13.91 -6.26
C VAL A 113 -18.62 14.12 -5.73
N THR A 114 -18.99 13.38 -4.68
CA THR A 114 -20.31 13.47 -4.03
C THR A 114 -20.24 13.02 -2.57
N ASP A 115 -21.10 13.59 -1.72
CA ASP A 115 -21.38 13.08 -0.37
C ASP A 115 -22.58 12.10 -0.36
N LYS A 116 -23.35 12.00 -1.46
CA LYS A 116 -24.48 11.07 -1.55
C LYS A 116 -24.02 9.62 -1.51
N CYS A 117 -24.76 8.77 -0.82
CA CYS A 117 -24.49 7.34 -0.76
C CYS A 117 -25.79 6.56 -0.51
N ASN A 118 -25.94 5.43 -1.16
CA ASN A 118 -27.07 4.52 -0.99
C ASN A 118 -26.84 3.46 0.11
N GLN A 119 -25.72 3.55 0.87
CA GLN A 119 -25.42 2.71 2.03
C GLN A 119 -25.18 3.54 3.30
N LYS A 120 -25.25 2.88 4.48
CA LYS A 120 -25.02 3.50 5.80
C LYS A 120 -24.02 2.68 6.62
N CYS A 121 -22.80 2.50 6.10
CA CYS A 121 -21.80 1.63 6.69
C CYS A 121 -21.39 2.10 8.11
N LEU A 122 -21.27 1.14 9.05
CA LEU A 122 -20.82 1.40 10.43
C LEU A 122 -19.40 1.98 10.48
N HIS A 123 -18.53 1.55 9.57
CA HIS A 123 -17.11 1.88 9.49
C HIS A 123 -16.78 3.01 8.51
N CYS A 124 -17.79 3.73 7.98
CA CYS A 124 -17.59 4.71 6.93
C CYS A 124 -16.70 5.88 7.39
N ALA A 125 -15.62 6.13 6.67
CA ALA A 125 -14.74 7.29 6.87
C ALA A 125 -15.20 8.54 6.10
N ALA A 126 -16.18 8.42 5.19
CA ALA A 126 -16.77 9.54 4.46
C ALA A 126 -17.98 10.13 5.23
N ASN A 127 -18.34 11.37 4.87
CA ASN A 127 -19.51 12.01 5.47
C ASN A 127 -20.77 11.69 4.66
N THR A 128 -21.59 10.79 5.16
CA THR A 128 -22.86 10.40 4.49
C THR A 128 -24.11 10.90 5.18
N LYS A 129 -24.00 11.67 6.28
CA LYS A 129 -25.17 12.18 7.05
C LYS A 129 -25.65 13.54 6.59
N HIS A 130 -24.73 14.40 6.12
CA HIS A 130 -25.01 15.76 5.66
C HIS A 130 -24.37 15.94 4.29
N TYR A 131 -25.19 15.94 3.25
CA TYR A 131 -24.73 16.15 1.87
C TYR A 131 -24.43 17.62 1.64
N ARG A 132 -23.18 17.91 1.35
CA ARG A 132 -22.76 19.22 0.86
C ARG A 132 -23.22 19.38 -0.60
N PRO A 133 -23.45 20.61 -1.07
CA PRO A 133 -23.68 20.82 -2.51
C PRO A 133 -22.56 20.24 -3.35
N GLU A 134 -22.91 19.56 -4.42
CA GLU A 134 -21.96 19.04 -5.39
C GLU A 134 -21.43 20.16 -6.26
N LEU A 135 -20.14 20.19 -6.51
CA LEU A 135 -19.58 21.02 -7.57
C LEU A 135 -20.13 20.59 -8.94
N PRO A 136 -20.50 21.53 -9.83
CA PRO A 136 -20.88 21.20 -11.19
C PRO A 136 -19.70 20.57 -11.95
N ILE A 137 -20.01 19.83 -13.02
CA ILE A 137 -19.04 19.08 -13.79
C ILE A 137 -17.88 19.94 -14.32
N GLU A 138 -18.19 21.17 -14.75
CA GLU A 138 -17.21 22.11 -15.28
C GLU A 138 -16.13 22.43 -14.23
N LYS A 139 -16.51 22.47 -12.95
CA LYS A 139 -15.56 22.72 -11.85
C LYS A 139 -14.68 21.53 -11.58
N TRP A 140 -15.19 20.31 -11.72
CA TRP A 140 -14.36 19.10 -11.64
C TRP A 140 -13.38 19.01 -12.81
N ILE A 141 -13.81 19.39 -14.02
CA ILE A 141 -12.93 19.48 -15.19
C ILE A 141 -11.81 20.52 -14.94
N GLU A 142 -12.15 21.70 -14.42
CA GLU A 142 -11.18 22.74 -14.05
C GLU A 142 -10.15 22.23 -13.03
N ILE A 143 -10.60 21.49 -12.01
CA ILE A 143 -9.74 20.84 -11.02
C ILE A 143 -8.78 19.86 -11.71
N ILE A 144 -9.29 18.95 -12.54
CA ILE A 144 -8.49 17.92 -13.22
C ILE A 144 -7.42 18.57 -14.11
N GLU A 145 -7.77 19.61 -14.87
CA GLU A 145 -6.83 20.32 -15.75
C GLU A 145 -5.76 21.09 -14.95
N ASN A 146 -6.10 21.68 -13.81
CA ASN A 146 -5.13 22.29 -12.89
C ASN A 146 -4.10 21.26 -12.39
N LEU A 147 -4.60 20.09 -11.93
CA LEU A 147 -3.74 19.02 -11.44
C LEU A 147 -2.83 18.46 -12.54
N GLU A 148 -3.41 18.09 -13.69
CA GLU A 148 -2.64 17.56 -14.83
C GLU A 148 -1.61 18.56 -15.36
N GLY A 149 -2.00 19.82 -15.51
CA GLY A 149 -1.10 20.88 -15.96
C GLY A 149 0.11 21.03 -15.02
N SER A 150 -0.13 21.02 -13.70
CA SER A 150 0.91 21.11 -12.68
C SER A 150 1.84 19.90 -12.69
N LEU A 151 1.27 18.69 -12.78
CA LEU A 151 2.03 17.44 -12.79
C LEU A 151 2.86 17.25 -14.06
N ARG A 152 2.30 17.58 -15.23
CA ARG A 152 3.01 17.46 -16.53
C ARG A 152 4.25 18.31 -16.59
N ARG A 153 4.23 19.53 -16.01
CA ARG A 153 5.43 20.38 -15.91
C ARG A 153 6.57 19.73 -15.12
N GLN A 154 6.24 18.75 -14.26
CA GLN A 154 7.21 17.97 -13.48
C GLN A 154 7.48 16.58 -14.09
N GLY A 155 6.99 16.27 -15.29
CA GLY A 155 7.12 14.95 -15.91
C GLY A 155 6.24 13.87 -15.25
N ARG A 156 5.23 14.26 -14.46
CA ARG A 156 4.32 13.39 -13.72
C ARG A 156 2.94 13.35 -14.36
N ARG A 157 2.10 12.40 -13.92
CA ARG A 157 0.71 12.26 -14.35
C ARG A 157 -0.23 12.04 -13.18
N GLY A 158 -1.50 12.46 -13.33
CA GLY A 158 -2.58 12.18 -12.40
C GLY A 158 -3.18 10.78 -12.61
N VAL A 159 -3.65 10.18 -11.52
CA VAL A 159 -4.56 9.03 -11.51
C VAL A 159 -5.79 9.45 -10.72
N TYR A 160 -6.93 9.57 -11.37
CA TYR A 160 -8.16 10.06 -10.76
C TYR A 160 -8.98 8.88 -10.25
N ILE A 161 -9.14 8.82 -8.92
CA ILE A 161 -9.88 7.76 -8.26
C ILE A 161 -11.25 8.31 -7.90
N TRP A 162 -12.27 7.96 -8.68
CA TRP A 162 -13.65 8.35 -8.40
C TRP A 162 -14.11 7.76 -7.09
N PHE A 163 -14.39 8.63 -6.15
CA PHE A 163 -14.70 8.30 -4.76
C PHE A 163 -15.74 9.27 -4.19
N GLY A 164 -16.06 9.14 -2.89
CA GLY A 164 -16.96 10.06 -2.20
C GLY A 164 -17.81 9.34 -1.16
N GLY A 165 -19.11 9.61 -1.15
CA GLY A 165 -20.10 8.71 -0.55
C GLY A 165 -20.16 7.42 -1.40
N GLU A 166 -20.90 7.50 -2.50
CA GLU A 166 -20.88 6.50 -3.58
C GLU A 166 -20.86 7.26 -4.91
N PRO A 167 -19.78 7.18 -5.71
CA PRO A 167 -19.66 7.96 -6.93
C PRO A 167 -20.75 7.66 -7.97
N THR A 168 -21.28 6.42 -7.99
CA THR A 168 -22.39 6.05 -8.88
C THR A 168 -23.74 6.68 -8.50
N CYS A 169 -23.83 7.34 -7.33
CA CYS A 169 -24.99 8.15 -6.94
C CYS A 169 -24.91 9.59 -7.44
N ARG A 170 -23.85 9.98 -8.13
CA ARG A 170 -23.72 11.26 -8.79
C ARG A 170 -24.28 11.15 -10.21
N ASP A 171 -25.22 12.03 -10.56
CA ASP A 171 -26.00 11.93 -11.79
C ASP A 171 -25.13 12.05 -13.06
N ASP A 172 -24.10 12.91 -13.06
CA ASP A 172 -23.21 13.19 -14.19
C ASP A 172 -21.85 12.47 -14.09
N ILE A 173 -21.74 11.41 -13.27
CA ILE A 173 -20.47 10.66 -13.12
C ILE A 173 -19.96 10.08 -14.44
N ARG A 174 -20.90 9.65 -15.33
CA ARG A 174 -20.55 9.11 -16.66
C ARG A 174 -19.83 10.17 -17.51
N GLU A 175 -20.23 11.41 -17.42
CA GLU A 175 -19.61 12.50 -18.18
C GLU A 175 -18.17 12.76 -17.69
N LEU A 176 -17.92 12.72 -16.37
CA LEU A 176 -16.56 12.81 -15.83
C LEU A 176 -15.68 11.65 -16.28
N ILE A 177 -16.20 10.41 -16.23
CA ILE A 177 -15.49 9.22 -16.70
C ILE A 177 -15.14 9.36 -18.19
N LYS A 178 -16.12 9.77 -19.01
CA LYS A 178 -15.92 10.00 -20.44
C LYS A 178 -14.88 11.08 -20.71
N TYR A 179 -14.96 12.21 -20.01
CA TYR A 179 -14.00 13.30 -20.15
C TYR A 179 -12.56 12.82 -19.93
N CYS A 180 -12.31 12.07 -18.85
CA CYS A 180 -10.98 11.51 -18.58
C CYS A 180 -10.56 10.48 -19.64
N GLY A 181 -11.50 9.66 -20.13
CA GLY A 181 -11.24 8.71 -21.21
C GLY A 181 -10.84 9.38 -22.51
N ASP A 182 -11.60 10.39 -22.93
CA ASP A 182 -11.33 11.18 -24.15
C ASP A 182 -9.95 11.91 -24.10
N LYS A 183 -9.51 12.30 -22.90
CA LYS A 183 -8.19 12.92 -22.65
C LYS A 183 -7.06 11.90 -22.45
N GLY A 184 -7.36 10.61 -22.35
CA GLY A 184 -6.38 9.57 -22.03
C GLY A 184 -5.79 9.72 -20.63
N TYR A 185 -6.57 10.25 -19.67
CA TYR A 185 -6.17 10.37 -18.28
C TYR A 185 -6.42 9.03 -17.56
N ASN A 186 -5.49 8.67 -16.67
CA ASN A 186 -5.63 7.46 -15.87
C ASN A 186 -6.76 7.63 -14.85
N GLN A 187 -7.67 6.67 -14.79
CA GLN A 187 -8.79 6.71 -13.88
C GLN A 187 -9.14 5.36 -13.29
N SER A 188 -9.71 5.38 -12.09
CA SER A 188 -10.22 4.22 -11.39
C SER A 188 -11.48 4.57 -10.58
N LEU A 189 -12.24 3.57 -10.17
CA LEU A 189 -13.47 3.75 -9.42
C LEU A 189 -13.44 2.92 -8.14
N ILE A 190 -13.85 3.51 -7.03
CA ILE A 190 -14.17 2.77 -5.79
C ILE A 190 -15.70 2.82 -5.61
N THR A 191 -16.34 1.67 -5.56
CA THR A 191 -17.80 1.56 -5.48
C THR A 191 -18.26 0.51 -4.48
N ASN A 192 -19.45 0.70 -3.93
CA ASN A 192 -20.14 -0.31 -3.13
C ASN A 192 -20.88 -1.37 -3.99
N GLY A 193 -20.95 -1.17 -5.30
CA GLY A 193 -21.48 -2.12 -6.27
C GLY A 193 -23.00 -2.10 -6.48
N VAL A 194 -23.76 -1.32 -5.72
CA VAL A 194 -25.24 -1.34 -5.81
C VAL A 194 -25.77 -0.89 -7.18
N LEU A 195 -25.13 0.14 -7.75
CA LEU A 195 -25.50 0.71 -9.06
C LEU A 195 -24.48 0.37 -10.16
N PHE A 196 -23.58 -0.57 -9.92
CA PHE A 196 -22.55 -0.99 -10.85
C PHE A 196 -23.00 -2.29 -11.56
N ASP A 197 -23.75 -2.14 -12.62
CA ASP A 197 -24.25 -3.23 -13.46
C ASP A 197 -23.40 -3.47 -14.72
N ASP A 198 -23.82 -4.40 -15.58
CA ASP A 198 -23.15 -4.75 -16.83
C ASP A 198 -23.05 -3.56 -17.79
N GLU A 199 -24.09 -2.70 -17.87
CA GLU A 199 -24.08 -1.53 -18.74
C GLU A 199 -23.03 -0.52 -18.27
N PHE A 200 -23.00 -0.25 -16.96
CA PHE A 200 -22.04 0.70 -16.39
C PHE A 200 -20.60 0.16 -16.43
N ALA A 201 -20.42 -1.16 -16.21
CA ALA A 201 -19.11 -1.81 -16.33
C ALA A 201 -18.56 -1.68 -17.77
N LYS A 202 -19.42 -1.97 -18.77
CA LYS A 202 -19.07 -1.78 -20.18
C LYS A 202 -18.71 -0.33 -20.48
N TYR A 203 -19.53 0.62 -20.00
CA TYR A 203 -19.26 2.04 -20.17
C TYR A 203 -17.90 2.45 -19.59
N CYS A 204 -17.56 1.99 -18.39
CA CYS A 204 -16.27 2.25 -17.79
C CYS A 204 -15.11 1.71 -18.64
N ALA A 205 -15.22 0.47 -19.13
CA ALA A 205 -14.21 -0.14 -19.99
C ALA A 205 -14.03 0.62 -21.31
N ASP A 206 -15.14 0.96 -21.99
CA ASP A 206 -15.13 1.70 -23.25
C ASP A 206 -14.51 3.10 -23.12
N ASN A 207 -14.55 3.70 -21.92
CA ASN A 207 -13.99 5.02 -21.62
C ASN A 207 -12.65 4.94 -20.87
N GLY A 208 -11.90 3.86 -21.00
CA GLY A 208 -10.51 3.77 -20.57
C GLY A 208 -10.31 3.68 -19.05
N MET A 209 -11.34 3.26 -18.31
CA MET A 209 -11.16 2.96 -16.87
C MET A 209 -10.24 1.75 -16.72
N SER A 210 -9.19 1.90 -15.93
CA SER A 210 -8.19 0.83 -15.75
C SER A 210 -8.54 -0.12 -14.62
N HIS A 211 -9.05 0.40 -13.50
CA HIS A 211 -9.26 -0.36 -12.26
C HIS A 211 -10.62 -0.05 -11.64
N VAL A 212 -11.23 -1.08 -11.08
CA VAL A 212 -12.44 -0.95 -10.24
C VAL A 212 -12.19 -1.63 -8.91
N PHE A 213 -12.47 -0.91 -7.83
CA PHE A 213 -12.42 -1.42 -6.46
C PHE A 213 -13.86 -1.58 -5.95
N VAL A 214 -14.29 -2.81 -5.79
CA VAL A 214 -15.61 -3.12 -5.22
C VAL A 214 -15.47 -3.48 -3.76
N SER A 215 -16.38 -2.98 -2.94
CA SER A 215 -16.27 -3.13 -1.49
C SER A 215 -16.95 -4.41 -0.99
N ILE A 216 -16.21 -5.32 -0.34
CA ILE A 216 -16.73 -6.48 0.42
C ILE A 216 -16.03 -6.51 1.79
N ASP A 217 -16.80 -6.48 2.88
CA ASP A 217 -16.24 -6.51 4.24
C ASP A 217 -16.54 -7.80 5.00
N SER A 218 -17.38 -8.69 4.47
CA SER A 218 -17.63 -10.02 5.03
C SER A 218 -18.04 -11.01 3.94
N ALA A 219 -17.68 -12.28 4.11
CA ALA A 219 -18.18 -13.38 3.29
C ALA A 219 -19.56 -13.89 3.75
N ASP A 220 -20.00 -13.49 4.95
CA ASP A 220 -21.32 -13.78 5.50
C ASP A 220 -22.33 -12.69 5.07
N PRO A 221 -23.47 -13.05 4.41
CA PRO A 221 -24.44 -12.07 3.92
C PRO A 221 -25.07 -11.22 5.02
N GLU A 222 -25.47 -11.81 6.17
CA GLU A 222 -26.14 -11.07 7.25
C GLU A 222 -25.16 -10.09 7.91
N LYS A 223 -23.94 -10.53 8.12
CA LYS A 223 -22.87 -9.70 8.67
C LYS A 223 -22.49 -8.56 7.70
N SER A 224 -22.38 -8.85 6.40
CA SER A 224 -22.16 -7.85 5.36
C SER A 224 -23.29 -6.79 5.39
N ASP A 225 -24.55 -7.22 5.43
CA ASP A 225 -25.71 -6.32 5.47
C ASP A 225 -25.71 -5.43 6.71
N ARG A 226 -25.38 -6.00 7.88
CA ARG A 226 -25.21 -5.22 9.12
C ARG A 226 -24.12 -4.18 9.00
N MET A 227 -22.95 -4.56 8.49
CA MET A 227 -21.79 -3.67 8.39
C MET A 227 -22.01 -2.55 7.36
N ARG A 228 -22.71 -2.86 6.27
CA ARG A 228 -23.00 -1.95 5.15
C ARG A 228 -24.28 -1.16 5.31
N GLY A 229 -25.17 -1.56 6.22
CA GLY A 229 -26.45 -0.90 6.50
C GLY A 229 -27.45 -0.95 5.34
N ILE A 230 -27.39 -2.02 4.53
CA ILE A 230 -28.31 -2.29 3.42
C ILE A 230 -28.44 -3.81 3.23
N LYS A 231 -29.65 -4.28 2.88
CA LYS A 231 -29.88 -5.68 2.54
C LYS A 231 -29.27 -6.06 1.21
N ASN A 232 -28.83 -7.32 1.09
CA ASN A 232 -28.21 -7.90 -0.08
C ASN A 232 -26.88 -7.20 -0.52
N SER A 233 -26.19 -6.56 0.41
CA SER A 233 -24.96 -5.83 0.14
C SER A 233 -23.89 -6.69 -0.51
N LEU A 234 -23.72 -7.94 -0.05
CA LEU A 234 -22.77 -8.90 -0.62
C LEU A 234 -23.16 -9.33 -2.03
N ASP A 235 -24.45 -9.52 -2.33
CA ASP A 235 -24.90 -9.93 -3.67
C ASP A 235 -24.72 -8.81 -4.69
N TYR A 236 -24.98 -7.55 -4.32
CA TYR A 236 -24.64 -6.40 -5.16
C TYR A 236 -23.16 -6.35 -5.49
N ALA A 237 -22.30 -6.48 -4.48
CA ALA A 237 -20.86 -6.45 -4.67
C ALA A 237 -20.35 -7.60 -5.55
N LYS A 238 -20.87 -8.84 -5.36
CA LYS A 238 -20.54 -9.99 -6.22
C LYS A 238 -20.93 -9.74 -7.68
N LYS A 239 -22.14 -9.23 -7.95
CA LYS A 239 -22.59 -8.90 -9.30
C LYS A 239 -21.71 -7.82 -9.93
N ALA A 240 -21.37 -6.78 -9.19
CA ALA A 240 -20.48 -5.71 -9.66
C ALA A 240 -19.10 -6.24 -10.04
N ILE A 241 -18.51 -7.14 -9.22
CA ILE A 241 -17.23 -7.79 -9.54
C ILE A 241 -17.35 -8.62 -10.81
N GLN A 242 -18.41 -9.44 -10.96
CA GLN A 242 -18.64 -10.26 -12.14
C GLN A 242 -18.78 -9.40 -13.40
N SER A 243 -19.51 -8.28 -13.32
CA SER A 243 -19.65 -7.32 -14.42
C SER A 243 -18.31 -6.69 -14.80
N ALA A 244 -17.52 -6.22 -13.80
CA ALA A 244 -16.22 -5.64 -14.05
C ALA A 244 -15.25 -6.63 -14.71
N VAL A 245 -15.16 -7.86 -14.20
CA VAL A 245 -14.33 -8.94 -14.77
C VAL A 245 -14.77 -9.31 -16.18
N LYS A 246 -16.07 -9.37 -16.42
CA LYS A 246 -16.65 -9.69 -17.75
C LYS A 246 -16.18 -8.72 -18.82
N TYR A 247 -16.05 -7.43 -18.51
CA TYR A 247 -15.60 -6.39 -19.45
C TYR A 247 -14.10 -6.08 -19.37
N GLY A 248 -13.32 -6.95 -18.73
CA GLY A 248 -11.85 -6.88 -18.73
C GLY A 248 -11.26 -5.78 -17.85
N LEU A 249 -12.05 -5.19 -16.96
CA LEU A 249 -11.55 -4.24 -15.98
C LEU A 249 -10.69 -4.96 -14.93
N PHE A 250 -9.54 -4.39 -14.57
CA PHE A 250 -8.77 -4.93 -13.46
C PHE A 250 -9.55 -4.70 -12.16
N THR A 251 -10.02 -5.79 -11.57
CA THR A 251 -10.97 -5.73 -10.46
C THR A 251 -10.31 -6.09 -9.15
N CYS A 252 -10.36 -5.18 -8.21
CA CYS A 252 -9.95 -5.38 -6.82
C CYS A 252 -11.17 -5.40 -5.90
N CYS A 253 -11.12 -6.19 -4.86
CA CYS A 253 -12.08 -6.12 -3.76
C CYS A 253 -11.44 -5.38 -2.60
N SER A 254 -11.99 -4.22 -2.23
CA SER A 254 -11.52 -3.43 -1.09
C SER A 254 -12.26 -3.85 0.18
N THR A 255 -11.53 -4.45 1.13
CA THR A 255 -12.02 -4.83 2.45
C THR A 255 -11.49 -3.87 3.50
N THR A 256 -12.38 -3.21 4.24
CA THR A 256 -11.99 -2.48 5.46
C THR A 256 -11.94 -3.46 6.62
N VAL A 257 -10.74 -3.75 7.10
CA VAL A 257 -10.53 -4.68 8.21
C VAL A 257 -10.78 -3.98 9.53
N MET A 258 -11.63 -4.59 10.33
CA MET A 258 -12.12 -4.07 11.60
C MET A 258 -12.37 -5.21 12.59
N LYS A 259 -12.72 -4.89 13.84
CA LYS A 259 -12.99 -5.87 14.89
C LYS A 259 -14.04 -6.92 14.47
N LEU A 260 -15.03 -6.53 13.66
CA LEU A 260 -16.10 -7.42 13.22
C LEU A 260 -15.67 -8.48 12.20
N ASN A 261 -14.59 -8.28 11.44
CA ASN A 261 -14.19 -9.18 10.35
C ASN A 261 -12.74 -9.65 10.39
N ILE A 262 -11.97 -9.26 11.41
CA ILE A 262 -10.54 -9.64 11.52
C ILE A 262 -10.34 -11.17 11.54
N ASP A 263 -11.34 -11.94 11.93
CA ASP A 263 -11.30 -13.40 11.96
C ASP A 263 -11.79 -14.06 10.66
N GLU A 264 -12.24 -13.27 9.67
CA GLU A 264 -12.79 -13.75 8.39
C GLU A 264 -11.88 -13.46 7.19
N LEU A 265 -10.67 -12.98 7.40
CA LEU A 265 -9.81 -12.51 6.30
C LEU A 265 -9.57 -13.59 5.25
N GLN A 266 -9.40 -14.84 5.67
CA GLN A 266 -9.20 -15.97 4.74
C GLN A 266 -10.48 -16.26 3.94
N GLN A 267 -11.64 -16.29 4.58
CA GLN A 267 -12.93 -16.53 3.91
C GLN A 267 -13.24 -15.43 2.89
N ILE A 268 -12.95 -14.16 3.25
CA ILE A 268 -13.11 -13.04 2.33
C ILE A 268 -12.14 -13.17 1.15
N LYS A 269 -10.87 -13.52 1.39
CA LYS A 269 -9.88 -13.77 0.34
C LYS A 269 -10.36 -14.85 -0.63
N ASP A 270 -10.76 -16.00 -0.11
CA ASP A 270 -11.20 -17.14 -0.92
C ASP A 270 -12.43 -16.79 -1.77
N LEU A 271 -13.39 -16.06 -1.19
CA LEU A 271 -14.54 -15.56 -1.92
C LEU A 271 -14.12 -14.64 -3.07
N VAL A 272 -13.27 -13.66 -2.81
CA VAL A 272 -12.84 -12.66 -3.80
C VAL A 272 -12.05 -13.32 -4.93
N GLU A 273 -11.14 -14.23 -4.61
CA GLU A 273 -10.35 -14.97 -5.61
C GLU A 273 -11.24 -15.89 -6.47
N SER A 274 -12.29 -16.50 -5.87
CA SER A 274 -13.29 -17.29 -6.63
C SER A 274 -14.05 -16.45 -7.67
N LEU A 275 -14.21 -15.16 -7.43
CA LEU A 275 -14.80 -14.19 -8.36
C LEU A 275 -13.79 -13.63 -9.38
N LYS A 276 -12.55 -14.11 -9.39
CA LYS A 276 -11.43 -13.64 -10.24
C LYS A 276 -11.04 -12.18 -10.01
N ALA A 277 -11.29 -11.68 -8.81
CA ALA A 277 -10.85 -10.37 -8.36
C ALA A 277 -9.64 -10.48 -7.42
N GLN A 278 -8.94 -9.36 -7.21
CA GLN A 278 -7.81 -9.30 -6.29
C GLN A 278 -8.28 -8.81 -4.92
N PRO A 279 -8.02 -9.54 -3.83
CA PRO A 279 -8.32 -9.06 -2.48
C PRO A 279 -7.37 -7.93 -2.09
N TYR A 280 -7.92 -6.88 -1.47
CA TYR A 280 -7.17 -5.75 -0.95
C TYR A 280 -7.68 -5.38 0.44
N PHE A 281 -6.87 -5.65 1.46
CA PHE A 281 -7.20 -5.45 2.87
C PHE A 281 -6.61 -4.14 3.39
N ARG A 282 -7.45 -3.28 3.97
CA ARG A 282 -7.04 -2.02 4.59
C ARG A 282 -7.52 -1.96 6.03
N ALA A 283 -6.67 -1.49 6.92
CA ALA A 283 -7.10 -1.24 8.29
C ALA A 283 -8.15 -0.13 8.34
N ILE A 284 -9.11 -0.27 9.25
CA ILE A 284 -10.10 0.77 9.55
C ILE A 284 -9.40 2.05 10.06
N VAL A 285 -9.95 3.20 9.68
CA VAL A 285 -9.49 4.51 10.13
C VAL A 285 -10.55 5.13 11.03
N LYS A 286 -10.14 5.67 12.20
CA LYS A 286 -11.04 6.25 13.20
C LYS A 286 -11.58 7.61 12.75
N GLN A 287 -12.52 7.60 11.81
CA GLN A 287 -13.14 8.81 11.25
C GLN A 287 -14.66 8.66 11.11
N LYS A 288 -15.36 9.78 11.17
CA LYS A 288 -16.81 9.88 10.89
C LYS A 288 -17.63 8.76 11.59
N ASN A 289 -18.33 7.89 10.81
CA ASN A 289 -19.10 6.79 11.40
C ASN A 289 -18.22 5.78 12.12
N ALA A 290 -17.04 5.47 11.59
CA ALA A 290 -16.10 4.59 12.29
C ALA A 290 -15.72 5.13 13.67
N ALA A 291 -15.49 6.43 13.81
CA ALA A 291 -15.21 7.06 15.10
C ALA A 291 -16.40 6.99 16.07
N LEU A 292 -17.64 7.15 15.55
CA LEU A 292 -18.85 7.05 16.36
C LEU A 292 -19.16 5.64 16.85
N ASN A 293 -18.71 4.62 16.09
CA ASN A 293 -18.93 3.20 16.38
C ASN A 293 -17.63 2.50 16.82
N TRP A 294 -16.62 3.25 17.28
CA TRP A 294 -15.26 2.72 17.46
C TRP A 294 -15.18 1.52 18.40
N ASP A 295 -15.97 1.49 19.46
CA ASP A 295 -16.03 0.39 20.43
C ASP A 295 -16.48 -0.93 19.76
N GLU A 296 -17.32 -0.83 18.72
CA GLU A 296 -17.83 -1.98 17.97
C GLU A 296 -16.91 -2.37 16.82
N VAL A 297 -16.36 -1.40 16.08
CA VAL A 297 -15.66 -1.66 14.82
C VAL A 297 -14.13 -1.47 14.92
N GLY A 298 -13.63 -0.75 15.93
CA GLY A 298 -12.22 -0.37 16.05
C GLY A 298 -11.30 -1.56 16.27
N LEU A 299 -10.10 -1.48 15.68
CA LEU A 299 -9.00 -2.41 15.96
C LEU A 299 -8.15 -1.86 17.11
N ASN A 300 -7.63 -2.77 17.94
CA ASN A 300 -6.53 -2.49 18.87
C ASN A 300 -5.18 -2.89 18.23
N SER A 301 -4.07 -2.69 18.94
CA SER A 301 -2.71 -3.02 18.44
C SER A 301 -2.58 -4.49 18.02
N GLU A 302 -3.20 -5.42 18.75
CA GLU A 302 -3.21 -6.83 18.41
C GLU A 302 -3.97 -7.10 17.09
N GLY A 303 -5.12 -6.46 16.88
CA GLY A 303 -5.89 -6.54 15.65
C GLY A 303 -5.13 -5.97 14.46
N TYR A 304 -4.43 -4.86 14.62
CA TYR A 304 -3.54 -4.32 13.59
C TYR A 304 -2.42 -5.32 13.27
N LYS A 305 -1.74 -5.83 14.29
CA LYS A 305 -0.68 -6.84 14.10
C LYS A 305 -1.20 -8.07 13.38
N LYS A 306 -2.36 -8.61 13.76
CA LYS A 306 -2.98 -9.77 13.11
C LYS A 306 -3.27 -9.52 11.62
N LEU A 307 -3.75 -8.32 11.25
CA LEU A 307 -3.94 -7.94 9.86
C LEU A 307 -2.62 -7.96 9.09
N TYR A 308 -1.56 -7.38 9.65
CA TYR A 308 -0.26 -7.33 8.97
C TYR A 308 0.39 -8.71 8.85
N ASP A 309 0.30 -9.55 9.88
CA ASP A 309 0.77 -10.94 9.83
C ASP A 309 0.03 -11.73 8.72
N PHE A 310 -1.28 -11.53 8.58
CA PHE A 310 -2.08 -12.14 7.50
C PHE A 310 -1.63 -11.64 6.11
N LYS A 311 -1.44 -10.34 5.93
CA LYS A 311 -0.98 -9.76 4.66
C LYS A 311 0.40 -10.28 4.28
N TYR A 312 1.29 -10.37 5.25
CA TYR A 312 2.64 -10.92 5.06
C TYR A 312 2.60 -12.39 4.61
N ALA A 313 1.85 -13.24 5.34
CA ALA A 313 1.69 -14.64 4.99
C ALA A 313 1.17 -14.83 3.55
N ASN A 314 0.18 -14.03 3.14
CA ASN A 314 -0.36 -14.06 1.78
C ASN A 314 0.65 -13.61 0.72
N ALA A 315 1.45 -12.59 1.01
CA ALA A 315 2.50 -12.14 0.10
C ALA A 315 3.54 -13.24 -0.11
N ILE A 316 4.01 -13.88 0.97
CA ILE A 316 4.96 -15.02 0.90
C ILE A 316 4.37 -16.19 0.11
N GLU A 317 3.09 -16.53 0.33
CA GLU A 317 2.42 -17.60 -0.42
C GLU A 317 2.38 -17.29 -1.94
N LYS A 318 2.02 -16.07 -2.32
CA LYS A 318 2.00 -15.64 -3.72
C LYS A 318 3.39 -15.71 -4.36
N ILE A 319 4.42 -15.33 -3.61
CA ILE A 319 5.82 -15.43 -4.02
C ILE A 319 6.21 -16.87 -4.30
N ARG A 320 5.98 -17.77 -3.35
CA ARG A 320 6.32 -19.19 -3.46
C ARG A 320 5.62 -19.87 -4.63
N ASN A 321 4.41 -19.46 -4.94
CA ASN A 321 3.62 -19.98 -6.07
C ASN A 321 3.94 -19.33 -7.42
N GLY A 322 4.99 -18.51 -7.52
CA GLY A 322 5.38 -17.81 -8.75
C GLY A 322 4.37 -16.74 -9.21
N LYS A 323 3.41 -16.37 -8.34
CA LYS A 323 2.36 -15.38 -8.60
C LYS A 323 2.74 -13.98 -8.10
N ALA A 324 3.99 -13.75 -7.86
CA ALA A 324 4.52 -12.50 -7.32
C ALA A 324 4.16 -11.25 -8.16
N GLY A 325 4.08 -11.41 -9.49
CA GLY A 325 3.61 -10.32 -10.36
C GLY A 325 2.13 -9.95 -10.18
N ALA A 326 1.38 -10.70 -9.36
CA ALA A 326 -0.01 -10.43 -9.00
C ALA A 326 -0.17 -9.78 -7.61
N LEU A 327 0.94 -9.42 -6.93
CA LEU A 327 0.86 -8.59 -5.73
C LEU A 327 0.44 -7.19 -6.17
N PRO A 328 -0.75 -6.70 -5.75
CA PRO A 328 -1.08 -5.31 -5.97
C PRO A 328 -0.02 -4.46 -5.27
N ALA A 329 0.47 -3.43 -5.93
CA ALA A 329 1.41 -2.50 -5.32
C ALA A 329 0.93 -1.97 -3.96
N TYR A 330 -0.38 -1.92 -3.75
CA TYR A 330 -1.03 -1.51 -2.50
C TYR A 330 -0.80 -2.44 -1.31
N GLU A 331 -0.57 -3.74 -1.50
CA GLU A 331 -0.26 -4.67 -0.40
C GLU A 331 1.16 -4.50 0.13
N VAL A 332 2.04 -3.97 -0.72
CA VAL A 332 3.45 -3.70 -0.37
C VAL A 332 3.58 -2.55 0.63
N PHE A 333 2.70 -1.56 0.54
CA PHE A 333 2.77 -0.32 1.33
C PHE A 333 2.70 -0.50 2.85
N GLU A 334 2.19 -1.62 3.31
CA GLU A 334 1.94 -1.87 4.73
C GLU A 334 2.89 -2.92 5.35
N MET A 335 3.84 -3.46 4.57
CA MET A 335 4.74 -4.54 4.99
C MET A 335 6.11 -4.05 5.50
N VAL A 336 6.19 -2.80 5.91
CA VAL A 336 7.42 -2.10 6.29
C VAL A 336 8.33 -2.83 7.28
N PRO A 337 7.83 -3.42 8.38
CA PRO A 337 8.72 -4.06 9.35
C PRO A 337 9.49 -5.26 8.79
N PHE A 338 8.97 -5.84 7.70
CA PHE A 338 9.59 -6.98 7.03
C PHE A 338 10.54 -6.56 5.91
N LEU A 339 10.28 -5.41 5.28
CA LEU A 339 11.10 -4.90 4.18
C LEU A 339 12.48 -4.43 4.65
N GLU A 340 12.59 -3.85 5.83
CA GLU A 340 13.88 -3.47 6.43
C GLU A 340 14.83 -4.64 6.65
N GLN A 341 14.28 -5.84 6.88
CA GLN A 341 15.06 -7.05 7.05
C GLN A 341 15.42 -7.73 5.73
N THR A 342 14.82 -7.28 4.62
CA THR A 342 14.78 -8.04 3.36
C THR A 342 15.34 -7.30 2.16
N CYS A 343 15.43 -5.97 2.18
CA CYS A 343 15.81 -5.16 1.03
C CYS A 343 17.13 -4.42 1.25
N ASN A 344 17.93 -4.28 0.20
CA ASN A 344 19.06 -3.34 0.19
C ASN A 344 18.58 -1.90 -0.06
N ASP A 345 19.41 -0.90 0.20
CA ASP A 345 19.00 0.51 0.14
C ASP A 345 18.64 1.00 -1.26
N ALA A 346 19.16 0.44 -2.34
CA ALA A 346 18.75 0.77 -3.70
C ALA A 346 17.34 0.21 -3.98
N GLU A 347 17.05 -0.99 -3.46
CA GLU A 347 15.72 -1.61 -3.49
C GLU A 347 14.77 -0.88 -2.54
N LEU A 348 15.23 -0.49 -1.35
CA LEU A 348 14.49 0.36 -0.42
C LEU A 348 14.19 1.73 -1.03
N THR A 349 15.16 2.38 -1.68
CA THR A 349 14.95 3.66 -2.38
C THR A 349 13.95 3.50 -3.53
N ALA A 350 14.00 2.40 -4.28
CA ALA A 350 13.01 2.09 -5.32
C ALA A 350 11.63 1.77 -4.72
N ILE A 351 11.58 1.10 -3.58
CA ILE A 351 10.38 0.76 -2.82
C ILE A 351 9.89 1.95 -1.97
N GLU A 352 10.80 2.83 -1.55
CA GLU A 352 10.54 3.99 -0.69
C GLU A 352 9.37 4.87 -1.18
N TRP A 353 9.19 4.96 -2.50
CA TRP A 353 8.05 5.62 -3.12
C TRP A 353 6.74 4.87 -2.93
N GLY A 354 6.78 3.58 -2.68
CA GLY A 354 5.64 2.70 -2.57
C GLY A 354 5.32 2.18 -1.16
N VAL A 355 6.16 2.44 -0.17
CA VAL A 355 6.05 1.84 1.17
C VAL A 355 5.71 2.88 2.23
N GLY A 356 4.96 2.46 3.24
CA GLY A 356 4.54 3.30 4.36
C GLY A 356 3.50 4.36 3.98
N CYS A 357 3.46 5.46 4.72
CA CYS A 357 2.52 6.53 4.50
C CYS A 357 2.74 7.22 3.16
N GLN A 358 1.72 7.23 2.29
CA GLN A 358 1.77 7.80 0.94
C GLN A 358 1.24 9.24 0.85
N ALA A 359 0.85 9.83 1.96
CA ALA A 359 0.37 11.20 2.02
C ALA A 359 1.37 12.17 1.39
N CYS A 360 0.95 13.00 0.44
CA CYS A 360 1.76 13.94 -0.33
C CYS A 360 2.93 13.32 -1.13
N ARG A 361 3.17 12.03 -1.07
CA ARG A 361 4.18 11.33 -1.88
C ARG A 361 3.62 10.91 -3.24
N CYS A 362 2.60 10.09 -3.23
CA CYS A 362 1.86 9.68 -4.40
C CYS A 362 0.34 9.70 -4.20
N PHE A 363 -0.16 10.16 -3.04
CA PHE A 363 -1.59 10.29 -2.76
C PHE A 363 -1.94 11.67 -2.21
N SER A 364 -3.08 12.18 -2.66
CA SER A 364 -3.84 13.28 -2.06
C SER A 364 -5.33 13.02 -2.25
N GLY A 365 -6.18 13.76 -1.56
CA GLY A 365 -7.62 13.72 -1.76
C GLY A 365 -8.16 15.10 -2.06
N ILE A 366 -9.28 15.17 -2.75
CA ILE A 366 -9.99 16.42 -3.07
C ILE A 366 -11.44 16.23 -2.74
N ASP A 367 -11.97 17.10 -1.89
CA ASP A 367 -13.37 17.02 -1.45
C ASP A 367 -14.35 17.73 -2.40
N VAL A 368 -15.65 17.63 -2.07
CA VAL A 368 -16.74 18.23 -2.86
C VAL A 368 -16.69 19.76 -2.95
N ASN A 369 -15.81 20.44 -2.21
CA ASN A 369 -15.59 21.88 -2.29
C ASN A 369 -14.30 22.22 -3.07
N GLY A 370 -13.54 21.23 -3.53
CA GLY A 370 -12.24 21.38 -4.15
C GLY A 370 -11.08 21.54 -3.15
N ASP A 371 -11.32 21.34 -1.86
CA ASP A 371 -10.26 21.40 -0.85
C ASP A 371 -9.36 20.16 -0.94
N ILE A 372 -8.04 20.40 -1.00
CA ILE A 372 -7.00 19.38 -1.14
C ILE A 372 -6.49 19.00 0.24
N PHE A 373 -6.48 17.70 0.54
CA PHE A 373 -5.92 17.13 1.77
C PHE A 373 -4.84 16.08 1.47
N PRO A 374 -3.95 15.77 2.43
CA PRO A 374 -2.69 15.07 2.15
C PRO A 374 -2.83 13.61 1.75
N CYS A 375 -3.96 12.97 2.01
CA CYS A 375 -4.15 11.52 1.87
C CYS A 375 -5.38 11.20 1.02
N GLY A 376 -5.56 9.95 0.62
CA GLY A 376 -6.80 9.46 0.02
C GLY A 376 -8.00 9.43 0.99
N TYR A 377 -7.77 9.50 2.30
CA TYR A 377 -8.80 9.67 3.33
C TYR A 377 -8.98 11.14 3.69
N PRO A 378 -10.20 11.60 4.02
CA PRO A 378 -10.43 12.96 4.46
C PRO A 378 -9.57 13.31 5.68
N SER A 379 -9.04 14.53 5.70
CA SER A 379 -8.23 15.06 6.80
C SER A 379 -8.74 16.44 7.17
N LYS A 380 -8.53 16.87 8.41
CA LYS A 380 -8.77 18.25 8.83
C LYS A 380 -7.67 19.19 8.30
N LEU A 381 -6.51 18.61 8.00
CA LEU A 381 -5.38 19.34 7.43
C LEU A 381 -5.63 19.60 5.95
N ILE A 382 -5.87 20.87 5.58
CA ILE A 382 -6.09 21.31 4.22
C ILE A 382 -4.79 21.90 3.66
N LEU A 383 -4.37 21.45 2.49
CA LEU A 383 -3.16 21.91 1.81
C LEU A 383 -3.40 23.13 0.93
N GLY A 384 -4.62 23.31 0.47
CA GLY A 384 -5.08 24.35 -0.44
C GLY A 384 -6.40 23.97 -1.08
N ASN A 385 -6.83 24.71 -2.12
CA ASN A 385 -8.07 24.45 -2.84
C ASN A 385 -7.81 24.44 -4.36
N ALA A 386 -8.16 23.35 -5.03
CA ALA A 386 -7.85 23.10 -6.44
C ALA A 386 -8.51 24.10 -7.43
N LEU A 387 -9.51 24.86 -7.00
CA LEU A 387 -10.17 25.90 -7.81
C LEU A 387 -9.54 27.27 -7.66
N ARG A 388 -8.71 27.49 -6.63
CA ARG A 388 -8.12 28.80 -6.32
C ARG A 388 -6.61 28.80 -6.39
N ASP A 389 -6.00 27.66 -6.04
CA ASP A 389 -4.57 27.56 -5.88
C ASP A 389 -3.97 26.68 -6.99
N SER A 390 -2.79 27.04 -7.47
CA SER A 390 -2.01 26.16 -8.35
C SER A 390 -1.56 24.93 -7.57
N PHE A 391 -1.79 23.74 -8.10
CA PHE A 391 -1.30 22.52 -7.44
C PHE A 391 0.23 22.48 -7.37
N GLU A 392 0.92 23.13 -8.30
CA GLU A 392 2.37 23.28 -8.27
C GLU A 392 2.82 24.10 -7.06
N ASP A 393 2.13 25.21 -6.73
CA ASP A 393 2.44 26.01 -5.55
C ASP A 393 2.16 25.23 -4.25
N ILE A 394 1.07 24.44 -4.24
CA ILE A 394 0.77 23.55 -3.11
C ILE A 394 1.90 22.52 -2.90
N MET A 395 2.37 21.85 -3.96
CA MET A 395 3.48 20.89 -3.90
C MET A 395 4.80 21.54 -3.46
N ASN A 396 4.99 22.82 -3.75
CA ASN A 396 6.17 23.58 -3.37
C ASN A 396 6.09 24.17 -1.95
N SER A 397 4.92 24.13 -1.32
CA SER A 397 4.74 24.63 0.05
C SER A 397 5.56 23.82 1.06
N GLN A 398 5.96 24.47 2.16
CA GLN A 398 6.71 23.80 3.21
C GLN A 398 5.88 22.69 3.88
N LEU A 399 4.57 22.92 4.05
CA LEU A 399 3.65 21.94 4.63
C LEU A 399 3.60 20.64 3.81
N PHE A 400 3.46 20.74 2.47
CA PHE A 400 3.45 19.58 1.58
C PHE A 400 4.77 18.82 1.66
N LYS A 401 5.90 19.53 1.63
CA LYS A 401 7.25 18.96 1.74
C LYS A 401 7.45 18.25 3.08
N ASP A 402 7.07 18.85 4.19
CA ASP A 402 7.17 18.26 5.53
C ASP A 402 6.40 16.93 5.63
N ILE A 403 5.22 16.85 5.02
CA ILE A 403 4.42 15.62 4.98
C ILE A 403 5.09 14.57 4.09
N ARG A 404 5.47 14.96 2.86
CA ARG A 404 6.13 14.11 1.88
C ARG A 404 7.43 13.51 2.43
N ASP A 405 8.21 14.33 3.11
CA ASP A 405 9.51 13.97 3.66
C ASP A 405 9.39 13.31 5.05
N LYS A 406 8.17 12.88 5.40
CA LYS A 406 7.86 12.08 6.60
C LYS A 406 8.24 12.74 7.92
N LYS A 407 8.24 14.10 8.00
CA LYS A 407 8.43 14.80 9.25
C LYS A 407 7.38 14.36 10.26
N ARG A 408 7.81 14.00 11.46
CA ARG A 408 6.95 13.47 12.53
C ARG A 408 7.37 14.02 13.88
N ILE A 409 6.45 13.94 14.82
CA ILE A 409 6.68 14.27 16.24
C ILE A 409 6.42 13.05 17.13
N GLY A 410 6.58 13.17 18.42
CA GLY A 410 6.44 12.08 19.37
C GLY A 410 7.44 10.96 19.13
N LYS A 411 7.07 9.72 19.47
CA LYS A 411 7.95 8.54 19.34
C LYS A 411 8.37 8.24 17.90
N CYS A 412 7.59 8.68 16.91
CA CYS A 412 7.93 8.48 15.51
C CYS A 412 9.07 9.38 15.03
N ALA A 413 9.35 10.51 15.70
CA ALA A 413 10.41 11.44 15.30
C ALA A 413 11.83 10.84 15.39
N THR A 414 12.01 9.87 16.31
CA THR A 414 13.30 9.19 16.54
C THR A 414 13.28 7.71 16.17
N CYS A 415 12.18 7.26 15.55
CA CYS A 415 12.02 5.87 15.16
C CYS A 415 12.92 5.53 13.97
N HIS A 416 13.74 4.48 14.08
CA HIS A 416 14.62 4.05 12.99
C HIS A 416 13.85 3.49 11.77
N HIS A 417 12.57 3.10 11.95
CA HIS A 417 11.68 2.67 10.86
C HIS A 417 10.96 3.82 10.13
N ILE A 418 11.25 5.09 10.47
CA ILE A 418 10.46 6.23 9.98
C ILE A 418 10.50 6.34 8.46
N ASP A 419 11.64 6.11 7.85
CA ASP A 419 11.86 6.25 6.41
C ASP A 419 11.03 5.26 5.59
N LEU A 420 10.81 4.07 6.11
CA LEU A 420 9.95 3.06 5.52
C LEU A 420 8.49 3.23 5.96
N CYS A 421 8.23 3.23 7.27
CA CYS A 421 6.88 3.26 7.82
C CYS A 421 6.16 4.59 7.52
N GLY A 422 6.87 5.72 7.59
CA GLY A 422 6.26 7.04 7.53
C GLY A 422 5.39 7.35 8.76
N GLY A 423 5.55 6.60 9.86
CA GLY A 423 4.87 6.81 11.13
C GLY A 423 3.45 6.21 11.21
N GLY A 424 3.12 5.18 10.43
CA GLY A 424 1.79 4.56 10.38
C GLY A 424 0.73 5.43 9.71
N CYS A 425 -0.55 5.20 10.01
CA CYS A 425 -1.64 5.96 9.41
C CYS A 425 -1.77 7.36 10.01
N ARG A 426 -1.45 8.39 9.22
CA ARG A 426 -1.46 9.80 9.65
C ARG A 426 -2.86 10.33 9.95
N VAL A 427 -3.81 9.98 9.11
CA VAL A 427 -5.22 10.39 9.29
C VAL A 427 -5.81 9.76 10.56
N HIS A 428 -5.37 8.55 10.92
CA HIS A 428 -5.77 7.93 12.18
C HIS A 428 -5.13 8.66 13.38
N ALA A 429 -3.83 8.97 13.31
CA ALA A 429 -3.16 9.76 14.35
C ALA A 429 -3.83 11.12 14.53
N GLU A 430 -4.14 11.85 13.44
CA GLU A 430 -4.89 13.10 13.47
C GLU A 430 -6.27 12.95 14.15
N SER A 431 -6.98 11.85 13.86
CA SER A 431 -8.30 11.63 14.43
C SER A 431 -8.29 11.42 15.96
N GLU A 432 -7.21 10.87 16.47
CA GLU A 432 -7.07 10.60 17.92
C GLU A 432 -6.44 11.76 18.69
N THR A 433 -5.46 12.41 18.10
CA THR A 433 -4.66 13.44 18.78
C THR A 433 -4.99 14.86 18.36
N GLY A 434 -5.63 15.02 17.20
CA GLY A 434 -5.85 16.32 16.56
C GLY A 434 -4.68 16.80 15.71
N ASP A 435 -3.54 16.09 15.69
CA ASP A 435 -2.32 16.46 14.96
C ASP A 435 -1.96 15.37 13.93
N PHE A 436 -1.83 15.80 12.66
CA PHE A 436 -1.47 14.92 11.55
C PHE A 436 -0.04 14.38 11.66
N PHE A 437 0.85 15.07 12.35
CA PHE A 437 2.26 14.72 12.51
C PHE A 437 2.53 13.81 13.71
N GLU A 438 1.57 13.64 14.62
CA GLU A 438 1.72 12.85 15.84
C GLU A 438 1.92 11.35 15.56
N SER A 439 2.41 10.62 16.53
CA SER A 439 2.67 9.18 16.46
C SER A 439 1.38 8.37 16.33
N PHE A 440 1.43 7.26 15.59
CA PHE A 440 0.34 6.31 15.47
C PHE A 440 0.18 5.51 16.77
N SER A 441 -0.97 5.61 17.44
CA SER A 441 -1.21 5.07 18.78
C SER A 441 -1.25 3.55 18.86
N TYR A 442 -1.54 2.86 17.77
CA TYR A 442 -1.60 1.39 17.71
C TYR A 442 -0.33 0.75 17.17
N CYS A 443 0.79 1.46 17.20
CA CYS A 443 2.08 0.91 16.80
C CYS A 443 2.53 -0.17 17.80
N TRP A 444 2.79 -1.38 17.33
CA TRP A 444 3.24 -2.51 18.14
C TRP A 444 4.77 -2.58 18.33
N HIS A 445 5.52 -1.70 17.67
CA HIS A 445 6.97 -1.57 17.83
C HIS A 445 7.39 -0.72 19.06
N GLU A 446 6.50 -0.53 20.02
CA GLU A 446 6.77 0.31 21.21
C GLU A 446 7.95 -0.19 22.07
N ASN A 447 8.23 -1.49 22.02
CA ASN A 447 9.28 -2.10 22.85
C ASN A 447 10.69 -1.98 22.26
N ASP A 448 10.85 -1.67 20.97
CA ASP A 448 12.17 -1.53 20.34
C ASP A 448 12.87 -0.21 20.68
N HIS A 449 12.12 0.77 21.20
CA HIS A 449 12.65 2.07 21.60
C HIS A 449 13.32 2.06 22.98
N ALA A 450 13.02 1.08 23.84
CA ALA A 450 13.51 0.99 25.21
C ALA A 450 14.95 0.41 25.33
N HIS A 451 15.50 -0.16 24.25
CA HIS A 451 16.79 -0.85 24.29
C HIS A 451 17.98 -0.04 23.75
N LYS A 452 17.85 1.26 23.50
CA LYS A 452 18.97 2.12 23.08
C LYS A 452 19.48 3.08 24.17
N GLU A 453 19.06 2.92 25.43
CA GLU A 453 19.65 3.59 26.58
C GLU A 453 20.45 2.61 27.48
N LEU A 454 21.36 1.83 26.89
CA LEU A 454 22.42 1.14 27.63
C LEU A 454 23.73 1.17 26.83
#